data_3e7a9f24059774dc691125925fe54d0c
#
_entry.id   3e7a9f24059774dc691125925fe54d0c
#
_cell.length_a   1.000
_cell.length_b   1.000
_cell.length_c   1.000
_cell.angle_alpha   90.00
_cell.angle_beta   90.00
_cell.angle_gamma   90.00
#
_symmetry.space_group_name_H-M   'P 1'
#
loop_
_entity.id
_entity.type
_entity.pdbx_description
1 polymer ?
#
loop_
_entity_poly.entity_id
_entity_poly.type
_entity_poly.pdbx_seq_one_letter_code
_entity_poly.pdbx_strand_id
1 'polypeptide(L)'
;MRRAKIVCTMGPAVESVEKVSELIRAGMNVARLNLSHGGYEEHQNRLDLVRAEAARVKQPVAIMVDLQGPKIRLGRFENGPHELMRGDTFTITTDDIAGDKSRVSTTYKGLPGDCKAGDLILIDDGKVTVQVIEVKGSDVITKVIEPGFVSNNKGINLPGVAVSVPAMSEKDIEDLRWGLKAGADFIALSFVRSAKDIDDVYKVMDEVGHRIPVIAKIEKPQAVDNLEEIVLAFDGIMVARGDLGVEMPIEDIPLVQKRCITLARENAKPVIVATQMLDSMINNSRPTRAEATDCANAVLDGADALMLSGETSVGAFAIEAVSTMARIIEKTEKEALGLIPALQHNPKTKGGAITKAATEVGLTIGAQVLAAFTKSGDSARRMSRLRSPIPILALTPDTATYNQMALTWGVEPLLTPLVTTTDEMVKQVDTILIESKRVAVGELIMIVAGSPPGIPGSTNAMRVHKVGDAVSGVAPAYR
;
A
#
# COMPACT_ATOMS: atom_id res chain seq x y z
N MET A 1 -20.58 6.11 -3.29
CA MET A 1 -19.57 5.07 -2.94
C MET A 1 -18.20 5.68 -3.08
N ARG A 2 -17.36 5.60 -2.03
CA ARG A 2 -15.96 6.05 -2.05
C ARG A 2 -15.12 5.08 -2.90
N ARG A 3 -14.28 5.60 -3.80
CA ARG A 3 -13.45 4.78 -4.71
C ARG A 3 -12.05 4.56 -4.18
N ALA A 4 -11.34 5.62 -3.79
CA ALA A 4 -10.03 5.48 -3.15
C ALA A 4 -10.19 4.82 -1.77
N LYS A 5 -9.27 3.92 -1.45
CA LYS A 5 -9.31 3.06 -0.27
C LYS A 5 -8.57 3.68 0.90
N ILE A 6 -8.81 3.18 2.11
CA ILE A 6 -8.10 3.61 3.32
C ILE A 6 -7.41 2.41 3.94
N VAL A 7 -6.09 2.56 4.15
CA VAL A 7 -5.26 1.64 4.91
C VAL A 7 -5.11 2.19 6.32
N CYS A 8 -5.47 1.40 7.34
CA CYS A 8 -5.34 1.80 8.75
C CYS A 8 -4.31 0.93 9.44
N THR A 9 -3.32 1.55 10.10
CA THR A 9 -2.38 0.81 10.94
C THR A 9 -3.05 0.43 12.25
N MET A 10 -3.04 -0.87 12.54
CA MET A 10 -3.56 -1.41 13.79
C MET A 10 -2.56 -1.20 14.93
N GLY A 11 -3.08 -0.90 16.11
CA GLY A 11 -2.26 -0.67 17.30
C GLY A 11 -3.13 -0.46 18.54
N PRO A 12 -2.51 -0.08 19.69
CA PRO A 12 -3.18 -0.02 21.00
C PRO A 12 -4.45 0.84 21.02
N ALA A 13 -4.57 1.85 20.17
CA ALA A 13 -5.74 2.72 20.15
C ALA A 13 -7.02 2.02 19.62
N VAL A 14 -6.90 0.87 18.94
CA VAL A 14 -7.99 0.23 18.17
C VAL A 14 -8.04 -1.30 18.33
N GLU A 15 -7.76 -1.81 19.53
CA GLU A 15 -7.66 -3.26 19.82
C GLU A 15 -8.97 -3.88 20.35
N SER A 16 -10.07 -3.13 20.49
CA SER A 16 -11.34 -3.72 20.91
C SER A 16 -12.25 -4.06 19.73
N VAL A 17 -13.18 -4.99 19.94
CA VAL A 17 -14.22 -5.38 18.97
C VAL A 17 -14.98 -4.15 18.48
N GLU A 18 -15.39 -3.27 19.40
CA GLU A 18 -16.15 -2.06 19.10
C GLU A 18 -15.32 -1.13 18.20
N LYS A 19 -14.05 -0.89 18.55
CA LYS A 19 -13.16 -0.01 17.80
C LYS A 19 -12.87 -0.52 16.40
N VAL A 20 -12.61 -1.81 16.23
CA VAL A 20 -12.42 -2.42 14.90
C VAL A 20 -13.71 -2.31 14.07
N SER A 21 -14.88 -2.56 14.69
CA SER A 21 -16.17 -2.40 14.03
C SER A 21 -16.40 -0.95 13.59
N GLU A 22 -16.05 0.04 14.44
CA GLU A 22 -16.13 1.46 14.13
C GLU A 22 -15.17 1.83 12.99
N LEU A 23 -13.92 1.34 12.99
CA LEU A 23 -12.95 1.57 11.89
C LEU A 23 -13.49 1.08 10.55
N ILE A 24 -14.03 -0.14 10.50
CA ILE A 24 -14.58 -0.72 9.26
C ILE A 24 -15.73 0.15 8.77
N ARG A 25 -16.66 0.55 9.66
CA ARG A 25 -17.79 1.42 9.31
C ARG A 25 -17.35 2.83 8.90
N ALA A 26 -16.30 3.37 9.53
CA ALA A 26 -15.72 4.66 9.17
C ALA A 26 -15.04 4.64 7.81
N GLY A 27 -14.65 3.43 7.34
CA GLY A 27 -14.15 3.26 5.98
C GLY A 27 -12.82 2.53 5.83
N MET A 28 -12.34 1.82 6.83
CA MET A 28 -11.14 0.97 6.69
C MET A 28 -11.36 -0.11 5.63
N ASN A 29 -10.44 -0.23 4.69
CA ASN A 29 -10.42 -1.25 3.65
C ASN A 29 -9.25 -2.23 3.83
N VAL A 30 -8.15 -1.77 4.42
CA VAL A 30 -6.96 -2.59 4.69
C VAL A 30 -6.49 -2.33 6.11
N ALA A 31 -6.30 -3.39 6.88
CA ALA A 31 -5.67 -3.35 8.18
C ALA A 31 -4.18 -3.66 8.03
N ARG A 32 -3.32 -2.68 8.37
CA ARG A 32 -1.86 -2.82 8.33
C ARG A 32 -1.35 -3.25 9.70
N LEU A 33 -0.60 -4.36 9.73
CA LEU A 33 0.15 -4.84 10.88
C LEU A 33 1.63 -4.47 10.70
N ASN A 34 2.10 -3.49 11.47
CA ASN A 34 3.47 -3.00 11.39
C ASN A 34 4.38 -3.82 12.32
N LEU A 35 5.18 -4.74 11.77
CA LEU A 35 6.04 -5.64 12.55
C LEU A 35 7.31 -4.97 13.10
N SER A 36 7.46 -3.65 12.91
CA SER A 36 8.49 -2.88 13.62
C SER A 36 8.21 -2.74 15.11
N HIS A 37 6.96 -2.99 15.54
CA HIS A 37 6.49 -2.83 16.93
C HIS A 37 5.55 -3.96 17.31
N GLY A 38 5.55 -4.35 18.58
CA GLY A 38 4.70 -5.40 19.12
C GLY A 38 5.24 -6.81 18.89
N GLY A 39 4.58 -7.80 19.51
CA GLY A 39 4.90 -9.22 19.37
C GLY A 39 3.88 -9.95 18.47
N TYR A 40 4.22 -11.18 18.09
CA TYR A 40 3.36 -12.00 17.22
C TYR A 40 1.98 -12.29 17.82
N GLU A 41 1.89 -12.46 19.15
CA GLU A 41 0.61 -12.67 19.82
C GLU A 41 -0.33 -11.46 19.67
N GLU A 42 0.20 -10.25 19.86
CA GLU A 42 -0.56 -9.01 19.68
C GLU A 42 -1.05 -8.87 18.23
N HIS A 43 -0.16 -9.14 17.27
CA HIS A 43 -0.50 -9.05 15.86
C HIS A 43 -1.53 -10.12 15.44
N GLN A 44 -1.42 -11.34 16.00
CA GLN A 44 -2.39 -12.40 15.76
C GLN A 44 -3.79 -12.00 16.29
N ASN A 45 -3.85 -11.49 17.51
CA ASN A 45 -5.10 -11.03 18.11
C ASN A 45 -5.76 -9.91 17.26
N ARG A 46 -4.97 -8.94 16.79
CA ARG A 46 -5.47 -7.87 15.89
C ARG A 46 -6.00 -8.43 14.57
N LEU A 47 -5.25 -9.37 13.96
CA LEU A 47 -5.64 -10.03 12.72
C LEU A 47 -6.96 -10.77 12.88
N ASP A 48 -7.08 -11.62 13.91
CA ASP A 48 -8.26 -12.43 14.18
C ASP A 48 -9.49 -11.55 14.44
N LEU A 49 -9.30 -10.45 15.17
CA LEU A 49 -10.34 -9.47 15.45
C LEU A 49 -10.84 -8.79 14.17
N VAL A 50 -9.93 -8.36 13.29
CA VAL A 50 -10.30 -7.75 12.00
C VAL A 50 -11.04 -8.75 11.11
N ARG A 51 -10.57 -10.00 11.03
CA ARG A 51 -11.25 -11.06 10.24
C ARG A 51 -12.66 -11.34 10.76
N ALA A 52 -12.81 -11.47 12.08
CA ALA A 52 -14.11 -11.72 12.70
C ALA A 52 -15.11 -10.57 12.44
N GLU A 53 -14.66 -9.32 12.62
CA GLU A 53 -15.52 -8.17 12.41
C GLU A 53 -15.84 -7.93 10.92
N ALA A 54 -14.90 -8.10 10.02
CA ALA A 54 -15.13 -8.02 8.58
C ALA A 54 -16.17 -9.05 8.11
N ALA A 55 -16.08 -10.29 8.60
CA ALA A 55 -17.07 -11.33 8.32
C ALA A 55 -18.46 -10.98 8.90
N ARG A 56 -18.52 -10.47 10.13
CA ARG A 56 -19.75 -10.08 10.80
C ARG A 56 -20.50 -8.97 10.04
N VAL A 57 -19.76 -7.96 9.56
CA VAL A 57 -20.35 -6.82 8.81
C VAL A 57 -20.43 -7.09 7.30
N LYS A 58 -19.95 -8.25 6.84
CA LYS A 58 -19.95 -8.67 5.43
C LYS A 58 -19.24 -7.65 4.50
N GLN A 59 -18.12 -7.12 4.96
CA GLN A 59 -17.28 -6.20 4.18
C GLN A 59 -15.88 -6.78 4.01
N PRO A 60 -15.28 -6.70 2.80
CA PRO A 60 -13.91 -7.13 2.60
C PRO A 60 -12.96 -6.17 3.30
N VAL A 61 -12.09 -6.72 4.14
CA VAL A 61 -10.96 -6.00 4.74
C VAL A 61 -9.71 -6.84 4.53
N ALA A 62 -8.76 -6.34 3.77
CA ALA A 62 -7.49 -7.02 3.57
C ALA A 62 -6.56 -6.83 4.78
N ILE A 63 -5.71 -7.82 5.03
CA ILE A 63 -4.62 -7.75 6.02
C ILE A 63 -3.31 -7.55 5.29
N MET A 64 -2.60 -6.48 5.63
CA MET A 64 -1.26 -6.19 5.13
C MET A 64 -0.24 -6.33 6.26
N VAL A 65 0.70 -7.24 6.12
CA VAL A 65 1.85 -7.38 7.02
C VAL A 65 2.99 -6.54 6.46
N ASP A 66 3.43 -5.55 7.23
CA ASP A 66 4.49 -4.61 6.85
C ASP A 66 5.78 -4.97 7.60
N LEU A 67 6.77 -5.45 6.84
CA LEU A 67 8.07 -5.89 7.35
C LEU A 67 8.91 -4.68 7.74
N GLN A 68 9.68 -4.81 8.82
CA GLN A 68 10.49 -3.72 9.35
C GLN A 68 11.58 -3.28 8.36
N GLY A 69 12.16 -4.23 7.64
CA GLY A 69 13.35 -4.03 6.82
C GLY A 69 14.65 -3.93 7.63
N PRO A 70 15.79 -3.91 6.95
CA PRO A 70 17.11 -3.86 7.57
C PRO A 70 17.43 -2.45 8.08
N LYS A 71 16.73 -1.98 9.10
CA LYS A 71 16.92 -0.64 9.66
C LYS A 71 18.26 -0.53 10.38
N ILE A 72 19.11 0.39 9.90
CA ILE A 72 20.39 0.70 10.53
C ILE A 72 20.13 1.58 11.75
N ARG A 73 20.81 1.28 12.87
CA ARG A 73 20.62 1.99 14.15
C ARG A 73 21.95 2.28 14.84
N LEU A 74 21.96 3.34 15.63
CA LEU A 74 22.97 3.50 16.69
C LEU A 74 22.79 2.41 17.74
N GLY A 75 23.87 2.05 18.42
CA GLY A 75 23.87 1.17 19.60
C GLY A 75 23.30 1.86 20.83
N ARG A 76 23.70 1.33 22.01
CA ARG A 76 23.29 1.87 23.30
C ARG A 76 24.36 2.81 23.87
N PHE A 77 23.92 3.79 24.62
CA PHE A 77 24.77 4.71 25.38
C PHE A 77 24.79 4.29 26.86
N GLU A 78 25.93 4.53 27.51
CA GLU A 78 26.07 4.21 28.96
C GLU A 78 25.16 5.05 29.84
N ASN A 79 25.06 6.37 29.50
CA ASN A 79 24.35 7.33 30.33
C ASN A 79 23.46 8.20 29.47
N GLY A 80 22.13 7.96 29.50
CA GLY A 80 21.08 8.80 28.93
C GLY A 80 21.30 9.33 27.51
N PRO A 81 20.50 10.28 27.06
CA PRO A 81 20.73 11.00 25.83
C PRO A 81 21.92 11.97 25.95
N HIS A 82 22.70 12.10 24.89
CA HIS A 82 23.82 13.05 24.80
C HIS A 82 23.50 14.16 23.78
N GLU A 83 23.76 15.39 24.16
CA GLU A 83 23.65 16.53 23.26
C GLU A 83 24.95 16.68 22.46
N LEU A 84 24.82 16.66 21.14
CA LEU A 84 25.90 16.94 20.20
C LEU A 84 25.76 18.37 19.69
N MET A 85 26.85 19.14 19.78
CA MET A 85 26.91 20.52 19.33
C MET A 85 27.47 20.61 17.92
N ARG A 86 27.08 21.64 17.17
CA ARG A 86 27.64 21.90 15.83
C ARG A 86 29.17 22.01 15.89
N GLY A 87 29.84 21.23 15.04
CA GLY A 87 31.29 21.18 14.97
C GLY A 87 31.95 20.14 15.88
N ASP A 88 31.20 19.47 16.77
CA ASP A 88 31.73 18.36 17.55
C ASP A 88 32.17 17.22 16.63
N THR A 89 33.20 16.47 17.07
CA THR A 89 33.57 15.19 16.45
C THR A 89 32.77 14.09 17.10
N PHE A 90 32.09 13.28 16.28
CA PHE A 90 31.33 12.14 16.74
C PHE A 90 31.69 10.91 15.89
N THR A 91 32.03 9.79 16.53
CA THR A 91 32.48 8.57 15.86
C THR A 91 31.42 7.49 15.95
N ILE A 92 31.05 6.93 14.78
CA ILE A 92 30.17 5.77 14.71
C ILE A 92 31.06 4.56 14.36
N THR A 93 31.02 3.53 15.22
CA THR A 93 31.92 2.36 15.11
C THR A 93 31.15 1.06 14.93
N THR A 94 31.79 0.11 14.25
CA THR A 94 31.28 -1.28 14.19
C THR A 94 31.75 -2.13 15.37
N ASP A 95 32.59 -1.59 16.26
CA ASP A 95 32.97 -2.25 17.52
C ASP A 95 31.75 -2.32 18.44
N ASP A 96 31.62 -3.40 19.21
CA ASP A 96 30.54 -3.55 20.16
C ASP A 96 30.91 -2.85 21.48
N ILE A 97 30.49 -1.59 21.60
CA ILE A 97 30.76 -0.74 22.76
C ILE A 97 29.47 -0.09 23.28
N ALA A 98 29.40 0.19 24.54
CA ALA A 98 28.48 1.18 25.08
C ALA A 98 29.00 2.57 24.72
N GLY A 99 28.13 3.39 24.12
CA GLY A 99 28.49 4.69 23.58
C GLY A 99 28.49 5.80 24.63
N ASP A 100 29.13 6.89 24.27
CA ASP A 100 29.18 8.15 25.00
C ASP A 100 28.97 9.37 24.06
N LYS A 101 29.28 10.57 24.55
CA LYS A 101 29.18 11.81 23.75
C LYS A 101 30.11 11.81 22.52
N SER A 102 31.16 10.99 22.50
CA SER A 102 32.22 11.02 21.47
C SER A 102 32.14 9.85 20.48
N ARG A 103 31.65 8.69 20.92
CA ARG A 103 31.68 7.44 20.14
C ARG A 103 30.53 6.53 20.51
N VAL A 104 29.94 5.87 19.52
CA VAL A 104 28.85 4.90 19.71
C VAL A 104 28.92 3.77 18.69
N SER A 105 28.48 2.58 19.07
CA SER A 105 28.34 1.44 18.15
C SER A 105 27.20 1.64 17.13
N THR A 106 27.25 0.87 16.04
CA THR A 106 26.14 0.72 15.10
C THR A 106 25.77 -0.74 14.90
N THR A 107 24.50 -1.00 14.57
CA THR A 107 24.03 -2.34 14.20
C THR A 107 24.55 -2.78 12.83
N TYR A 108 24.99 -1.85 11.99
CA TYR A 108 25.43 -2.12 10.63
C TYR A 108 26.94 -2.28 10.52
N LYS A 109 27.42 -3.51 10.36
CA LYS A 109 28.84 -3.83 10.29
C LYS A 109 29.52 -3.41 8.97
N GLY A 110 28.74 -3.19 7.91
CA GLY A 110 29.22 -2.69 6.60
C GLY A 110 29.47 -1.18 6.54
N LEU A 111 29.06 -0.41 7.59
CA LEU A 111 29.10 1.05 7.57
C LEU A 111 30.44 1.64 7.12
N PRO A 112 31.62 1.20 7.62
CA PRO A 112 32.90 1.74 7.19
C PRO A 112 33.24 1.45 5.70
N GLY A 113 32.74 0.34 5.17
CA GLY A 113 32.97 -0.04 3.77
C GLY A 113 32.12 0.73 2.77
N ASP A 114 30.95 1.19 3.20
CA ASP A 114 29.99 1.90 2.35
C ASP A 114 30.15 3.44 2.41
N CYS A 115 30.73 3.97 3.50
CA CYS A 115 30.90 5.41 3.70
C CYS A 115 32.22 5.94 3.17
N LYS A 116 32.23 7.18 2.69
CA LYS A 116 33.41 7.96 2.31
C LYS A 116 33.36 9.38 2.85
N ALA A 117 34.47 10.05 2.91
CA ALA A 117 34.54 11.46 3.30
C ALA A 117 33.59 12.33 2.45
N GLY A 118 32.82 13.17 3.12
CA GLY A 118 31.80 14.02 2.54
C GLY A 118 30.37 13.46 2.64
N ASP A 119 30.18 12.16 2.83
CA ASP A 119 28.85 11.58 2.99
C ASP A 119 28.13 12.11 4.24
N LEU A 120 26.82 12.23 4.17
CA LEU A 120 25.99 12.62 5.30
C LEU A 120 25.39 11.38 5.99
N ILE A 121 25.33 11.42 7.31
CA ILE A 121 24.61 10.48 8.13
C ILE A 121 23.54 11.26 8.92
N LEU A 122 22.30 10.87 8.71
CA LEU A 122 21.14 11.46 9.40
C LEU A 122 20.75 10.55 10.56
N ILE A 123 20.57 11.11 11.74
CA ILE A 123 20.25 10.39 12.97
C ILE A 123 18.88 10.86 13.45
N ASP A 124 18.02 9.91 13.90
CA ASP A 124 16.67 10.17 14.40
C ASP A 124 15.84 10.96 13.39
N ASP A 125 15.72 10.41 12.16
CA ASP A 125 15.00 10.97 11.03
C ASP A 125 15.46 12.40 10.64
N GLY A 126 16.76 12.64 10.75
CA GLY A 126 17.40 13.90 10.35
C GLY A 126 17.41 14.99 11.43
N LYS A 127 16.96 14.71 12.66
CA LYS A 127 17.07 15.67 13.79
C LYS A 127 18.51 16.01 14.13
N VAL A 128 19.45 15.07 13.91
CA VAL A 128 20.88 15.31 14.00
C VAL A 128 21.50 14.90 12.68
N THR A 129 22.34 15.78 12.12
CA THR A 129 23.07 15.50 10.89
C THR A 129 24.56 15.56 11.15
N VAL A 130 25.27 14.49 10.75
CA VAL A 130 26.73 14.43 10.83
C VAL A 130 27.32 14.15 9.45
N GLN A 131 28.51 14.72 9.15
CA GLN A 131 29.22 14.52 7.91
C GLN A 131 30.45 13.69 8.15
N VAL A 132 30.66 12.66 7.34
CA VAL A 132 31.86 11.80 7.39
C VAL A 132 33.08 12.61 7.02
N ILE A 133 34.08 12.63 7.91
CA ILE A 133 35.39 13.25 7.70
C ILE A 133 36.38 12.21 7.19
N GLU A 134 36.40 11.05 7.85
CA GLU A 134 37.39 9.99 7.60
C GLU A 134 36.84 8.64 8.06
N VAL A 135 37.28 7.59 7.40
CA VAL A 135 37.04 6.19 7.82
C VAL A 135 38.34 5.55 8.20
N LYS A 136 38.44 5.02 9.43
CA LYS A 136 39.62 4.35 9.99
C LYS A 136 39.26 2.98 10.58
N GLY A 137 39.53 1.90 9.88
CA GLY A 137 39.21 0.55 10.34
C GLY A 137 37.72 0.38 10.61
N SER A 138 37.33 0.18 11.89
CA SER A 138 35.94 0.06 12.33
C SER A 138 35.23 1.39 12.55
N ASP A 139 35.95 2.52 12.50
CA ASP A 139 35.47 3.83 12.88
C ASP A 139 35.11 4.70 11.68
N VAL A 140 33.89 5.24 11.68
CA VAL A 140 33.45 6.32 10.79
C VAL A 140 33.48 7.61 11.62
N ILE A 141 34.51 8.42 11.40
CA ILE A 141 34.73 9.69 12.11
C ILE A 141 33.93 10.78 11.42
N THR A 142 33.08 11.44 12.16
CA THR A 142 32.17 12.45 11.60
C THR A 142 32.28 13.79 12.32
N LYS A 143 31.79 14.85 11.67
CA LYS A 143 31.60 16.19 12.24
C LYS A 143 30.11 16.53 12.28
N VAL A 144 29.64 17.03 13.40
CA VAL A 144 28.25 17.43 13.59
C VAL A 144 27.95 18.70 12.76
N ILE A 145 26.99 18.59 11.83
CA ILE A 145 26.49 19.67 10.98
C ILE A 145 25.24 20.30 11.59
N GLU A 146 24.21 19.47 11.90
CA GLU A 146 23.02 19.92 12.64
C GLU A 146 23.04 19.30 14.04
N PRO A 147 23.02 20.18 15.07
CA PRO A 147 23.12 19.75 16.47
C PRO A 147 21.82 19.13 16.98
N GLY A 148 21.92 18.33 18.06
CA GLY A 148 20.76 17.76 18.72
C GLY A 148 21.11 16.59 19.62
N PHE A 149 20.08 15.88 20.11
CA PHE A 149 20.24 14.79 21.06
C PHE A 149 20.32 13.43 20.34
N VAL A 150 21.34 12.64 20.70
CA VAL A 150 21.46 11.22 20.32
C VAL A 150 21.15 10.34 21.52
N SER A 151 20.52 9.21 21.29
CA SER A 151 20.13 8.24 22.35
C SER A 151 20.08 6.81 21.83
N ASN A 152 19.78 5.86 22.72
CA ASN A 152 19.77 4.43 22.41
C ASN A 152 18.92 4.08 21.19
N ASN A 153 19.48 3.23 20.33
CA ASN A 153 18.81 2.58 19.19
C ASN A 153 18.17 3.54 18.18
N LYS A 154 18.63 4.79 18.10
CA LYS A 154 18.13 5.74 17.08
C LYS A 154 18.47 5.28 15.69
N GLY A 155 17.52 5.44 14.76
CA GLY A 155 17.71 5.13 13.34
C GLY A 155 18.81 5.99 12.73
N ILE A 156 19.57 5.40 11.80
CA ILE A 156 20.51 6.12 10.94
C ILE A 156 20.11 5.97 9.48
N ASN A 157 20.14 7.06 8.75
CA ASN A 157 19.93 7.10 7.31
C ASN A 157 21.20 7.62 6.63
N LEU A 158 21.49 7.10 5.46
CA LEU A 158 22.67 7.45 4.65
C LEU A 158 22.22 7.92 3.27
N PRO A 159 21.80 9.19 3.12
CA PRO A 159 21.34 9.71 1.85
C PRO A 159 22.39 9.57 0.76
N GLY A 160 22.02 9.02 -0.39
CA GLY A 160 22.91 8.85 -1.53
C GLY A 160 23.96 7.76 -1.40
N VAL A 161 24.05 7.05 -0.27
CA VAL A 161 25.00 5.94 -0.06
C VAL A 161 24.34 4.61 -0.43
N ALA A 162 25.01 3.84 -1.27
CA ALA A 162 24.57 2.49 -1.62
C ALA A 162 24.97 1.51 -0.50
N VAL A 163 24.06 1.31 0.45
CA VAL A 163 24.32 0.40 1.58
C VAL A 163 24.23 -1.07 1.14
N SER A 164 25.19 -1.87 1.60
CA SER A 164 25.32 -3.31 1.26
C SER A 164 24.51 -4.23 2.15
N VAL A 165 23.35 -3.76 2.66
CA VAL A 165 22.45 -4.60 3.47
C VAL A 165 21.59 -5.50 2.58
N PRO A 166 21.24 -6.74 3.02
CA PRO A 166 20.29 -7.58 2.30
C PRO A 166 18.90 -6.92 2.24
N ALA A 167 18.05 -7.36 1.30
CA ALA A 167 16.67 -6.85 1.20
C ALA A 167 15.82 -7.14 2.45
N MET A 168 16.09 -8.27 3.11
CA MET A 168 15.43 -8.67 4.36
C MET A 168 16.47 -9.03 5.42
N SER A 169 16.20 -8.64 6.66
CA SER A 169 16.91 -9.14 7.84
C SER A 169 16.43 -10.55 8.22
N GLU A 170 17.14 -11.24 9.12
CA GLU A 170 16.68 -12.53 9.66
C GLU A 170 15.29 -12.39 10.33
N LYS A 171 15.09 -11.28 11.04
CA LYS A 171 13.77 -10.96 11.63
C LYS A 171 12.69 -10.84 10.56
N ASP A 172 12.96 -10.15 9.46
CA ASP A 172 11.99 -9.99 8.37
C ASP A 172 11.61 -11.34 7.74
N ILE A 173 12.55 -12.28 7.66
CA ILE A 173 12.30 -13.65 7.18
C ILE A 173 11.36 -14.39 8.13
N GLU A 174 11.56 -14.26 9.44
CA GLU A 174 10.67 -14.85 10.45
C GLU A 174 9.30 -14.18 10.43
N ASP A 175 9.26 -12.85 10.36
CA ASP A 175 8.04 -12.04 10.24
C ASP A 175 7.23 -12.43 9.00
N LEU A 176 7.90 -12.62 7.87
CA LEU A 176 7.28 -13.07 6.61
C LEU A 176 6.66 -14.47 6.77
N ARG A 177 7.41 -15.42 7.34
CA ARG A 177 6.89 -16.77 7.60
C ARG A 177 5.67 -16.74 8.53
N TRP A 178 5.72 -15.90 9.56
CA TRP A 178 4.56 -15.72 10.44
C TRP A 178 3.37 -15.13 9.68
N GLY A 179 3.56 -14.03 8.94
CA GLY A 179 2.50 -13.37 8.19
C GLY A 179 1.80 -14.29 7.19
N LEU A 180 2.57 -15.12 6.48
CA LEU A 180 2.02 -16.12 5.55
C LEU A 180 1.16 -17.16 6.28
N LYS A 181 1.64 -17.69 7.42
CA LYS A 181 0.91 -18.68 8.23
C LYS A 181 -0.33 -18.08 8.90
N ALA A 182 -0.27 -16.83 9.30
CA ALA A 182 -1.38 -16.09 9.89
C ALA A 182 -2.49 -15.76 8.88
N GLY A 183 -2.23 -15.90 7.58
CA GLY A 183 -3.21 -15.63 6.51
C GLY A 183 -3.28 -14.17 6.11
N ALA A 184 -2.13 -13.48 6.01
CA ALA A 184 -2.04 -12.16 5.40
C ALA A 184 -2.49 -12.17 3.94
N ASP A 185 -3.05 -11.06 3.46
CA ASP A 185 -3.44 -10.86 2.06
C ASP A 185 -2.34 -10.17 1.25
N PHE A 186 -1.47 -9.38 1.93
CA PHE A 186 -0.35 -8.66 1.35
C PHE A 186 0.86 -8.66 2.29
N ILE A 187 2.05 -8.64 1.69
CA ILE A 187 3.29 -8.28 2.36
C ILE A 187 3.75 -6.92 1.84
N ALA A 188 4.12 -5.99 2.72
CA ALA A 188 4.82 -4.77 2.35
C ALA A 188 6.31 -4.93 2.70
N LEU A 189 7.18 -4.77 1.70
CA LEU A 189 8.62 -4.89 1.83
C LEU A 189 9.26 -3.52 1.97
N SER A 190 9.93 -3.26 3.09
CA SER A 190 10.61 -2.00 3.37
C SER A 190 11.95 -1.90 2.66
N PHE A 191 12.37 -0.66 2.39
CA PHE A 191 13.68 -0.30 1.82
C PHE A 191 14.02 -1.01 0.51
N VAL A 192 13.04 -1.23 -0.36
CA VAL A 192 13.25 -1.76 -1.71
C VAL A 192 14.16 -0.81 -2.50
N ARG A 193 15.12 -1.38 -3.25
CA ARG A 193 16.09 -0.65 -4.06
C ARG A 193 16.07 -1.07 -5.53
N SER A 194 15.66 -2.31 -5.80
CA SER A 194 15.64 -2.88 -7.16
C SER A 194 14.57 -3.95 -7.32
N ALA A 195 14.28 -4.35 -8.55
CA ALA A 195 13.40 -5.45 -8.87
C ALA A 195 13.84 -6.80 -8.24
N LYS A 196 15.14 -6.99 -8.03
CA LYS A 196 15.70 -8.24 -7.48
C LYS A 196 15.35 -8.47 -6.01
N ASP A 197 15.00 -7.42 -5.28
CA ASP A 197 14.68 -7.52 -3.85
C ASP A 197 13.44 -8.41 -3.60
N ILE A 198 12.59 -8.60 -4.60
CA ILE A 198 11.44 -9.52 -4.49
C ILE A 198 11.84 -11.00 -4.50
N ASP A 199 13.00 -11.34 -5.08
CA ASP A 199 13.43 -12.73 -5.23
C ASP A 199 13.65 -13.39 -3.86
N ASP A 200 14.18 -12.65 -2.89
CA ASP A 200 14.39 -13.14 -1.52
C ASP A 200 13.03 -13.37 -0.82
N VAL A 201 12.03 -12.52 -1.06
CA VAL A 201 10.67 -12.70 -0.54
C VAL A 201 10.04 -13.95 -1.14
N TYR A 202 10.11 -14.13 -2.45
CA TYR A 202 9.55 -15.29 -3.14
C TYR A 202 10.22 -16.59 -2.73
N LYS A 203 11.53 -16.59 -2.46
CA LYS A 203 12.23 -17.76 -1.94
C LYS A 203 11.62 -18.24 -0.62
N VAL A 204 11.36 -17.35 0.32
CA VAL A 204 10.71 -17.69 1.59
C VAL A 204 9.26 -18.13 1.38
N MET A 205 8.52 -17.47 0.49
CA MET A 205 7.16 -17.87 0.14
C MET A 205 7.09 -19.27 -0.48
N ASP A 206 8.04 -19.61 -1.33
CA ASP A 206 8.14 -20.95 -1.94
C ASP A 206 8.48 -22.04 -0.89
N GLU A 207 9.34 -21.72 0.11
CA GLU A 207 9.60 -22.61 1.25
C GLU A 207 8.33 -22.90 2.07
N VAL A 208 7.46 -21.89 2.23
CA VAL A 208 6.17 -22.03 2.93
C VAL A 208 5.11 -22.67 2.04
N GLY A 209 5.30 -22.65 0.71
CA GLY A 209 4.38 -23.21 -0.27
C GLY A 209 3.19 -22.32 -0.62
N HIS A 210 3.26 -21.03 -0.32
CA HIS A 210 2.18 -20.08 -0.56
C HIS A 210 2.69 -18.69 -0.92
N ARG A 211 2.41 -18.23 -2.15
CA ARG A 211 2.74 -16.86 -2.61
C ARG A 211 1.53 -15.95 -2.50
N ILE A 212 1.73 -14.77 -1.93
CA ILE A 212 0.76 -13.67 -1.88
C ILE A 212 1.37 -12.40 -2.47
N PRO A 213 0.55 -11.40 -2.86
CA PRO A 213 1.04 -10.15 -3.42
C PRO A 213 2.00 -9.39 -2.49
N VAL A 214 3.06 -8.83 -3.09
CA VAL A 214 4.08 -8.04 -2.40
C VAL A 214 4.01 -6.58 -2.85
N ILE A 215 3.92 -5.67 -1.87
CA ILE A 215 3.92 -4.22 -2.07
C ILE A 215 5.34 -3.69 -1.80
N ALA A 216 5.97 -3.10 -2.82
CA ALA A 216 7.27 -2.46 -2.65
C ALA A 216 7.11 -1.09 -1.98
N LYS A 217 7.83 -0.83 -0.89
CA LYS A 217 7.88 0.49 -0.27
C LYS A 217 8.98 1.32 -0.91
N ILE A 218 8.58 2.44 -1.51
CA ILE A 218 9.47 3.40 -2.15
C ILE A 218 9.91 4.39 -1.08
N GLU A 219 11.09 4.16 -0.52
CA GLU A 219 11.67 4.84 0.65
C GLU A 219 13.10 5.34 0.39
N LYS A 220 13.70 4.93 -0.73
CA LYS A 220 15.10 5.19 -1.06
C LYS A 220 15.23 5.85 -2.43
N PRO A 221 16.22 6.73 -2.64
CA PRO A 221 16.52 7.31 -3.96
C PRO A 221 16.74 6.24 -5.03
N GLN A 222 17.44 5.13 -4.69
CA GLN A 222 17.66 4.02 -5.59
C GLN A 222 16.36 3.38 -6.09
N ALA A 223 15.31 3.33 -5.23
CA ALA A 223 14.00 2.84 -5.65
C ALA A 223 13.32 3.80 -6.65
N VAL A 224 13.57 5.10 -6.52
CA VAL A 224 13.07 6.11 -7.46
C VAL A 224 13.77 6.02 -8.81
N ASP A 225 15.09 5.77 -8.81
CA ASP A 225 15.88 5.56 -10.03
C ASP A 225 15.45 4.29 -10.78
N ASN A 226 15.19 3.21 -10.03
CA ASN A 226 14.82 1.89 -10.55
C ASN A 226 13.28 1.66 -10.57
N LEU A 227 12.48 2.73 -10.53
CA LEU A 227 11.04 2.64 -10.29
C LEU A 227 10.29 1.78 -11.31
N GLU A 228 10.66 1.86 -12.60
CA GLU A 228 9.99 1.10 -13.67
C GLU A 228 10.15 -0.40 -13.48
N GLU A 229 11.38 -0.86 -13.21
CA GLU A 229 11.65 -2.28 -12.99
C GLU A 229 10.99 -2.80 -11.69
N ILE A 230 10.95 -1.97 -10.63
CA ILE A 230 10.28 -2.30 -9.37
C ILE A 230 8.77 -2.44 -9.59
N VAL A 231 8.14 -1.49 -10.28
CA VAL A 231 6.69 -1.57 -10.58
C VAL A 231 6.36 -2.80 -11.43
N LEU A 232 7.24 -3.22 -12.31
CA LEU A 232 7.01 -4.43 -13.12
C LEU A 232 7.13 -5.71 -12.29
N ALA A 233 8.12 -5.78 -11.38
CA ALA A 233 8.40 -6.97 -10.59
C ALA A 233 7.42 -7.18 -9.42
N PHE A 234 7.06 -6.12 -8.71
CA PHE A 234 6.18 -6.17 -7.55
C PHE A 234 4.69 -6.11 -7.91
N ASP A 235 3.80 -6.51 -6.98
CA ASP A 235 2.36 -6.53 -7.19
C ASP A 235 1.66 -5.19 -6.90
N GLY A 236 2.35 -4.27 -6.26
CA GLY A 236 1.94 -2.91 -5.99
C GLY A 236 3.07 -2.11 -5.36
N ILE A 237 2.84 -0.83 -5.12
CA ILE A 237 3.83 0.05 -4.48
C ILE A 237 3.20 0.90 -3.38
N MET A 238 4.03 1.31 -2.42
CA MET A 238 3.68 2.28 -1.37
C MET A 238 4.69 3.42 -1.41
N VAL A 239 4.21 4.64 -1.63
CA VAL A 239 5.02 5.85 -1.53
C VAL A 239 5.12 6.22 -0.06
N ALA A 240 6.20 5.82 0.61
CA ALA A 240 6.43 6.03 2.04
C ALA A 240 7.18 7.36 2.22
N ARG A 241 6.42 8.47 2.17
CA ARG A 241 6.95 9.84 2.08
C ARG A 241 7.80 10.25 3.28
N GLY A 242 7.57 9.67 4.47
CA GLY A 242 8.34 9.93 5.67
C GLY A 242 9.81 9.54 5.50
N ASP A 243 10.07 8.25 5.23
CA ASP A 243 11.44 7.75 5.03
C ASP A 243 12.06 8.35 3.77
N LEU A 244 11.28 8.46 2.68
CA LEU A 244 11.76 9.06 1.44
C LEU A 244 12.18 10.53 1.59
N GLY A 245 11.43 11.32 2.39
CA GLY A 245 11.74 12.72 2.67
C GLY A 245 12.95 12.95 3.60
N VAL A 246 13.39 11.89 4.29
CA VAL A 246 14.67 11.89 5.02
C VAL A 246 15.84 11.63 4.05
N GLU A 247 15.61 10.86 2.99
CA GLU A 247 16.64 10.41 2.04
C GLU A 247 16.78 11.31 0.81
N MET A 248 15.80 12.16 0.51
CA MET A 248 15.74 13.03 -0.67
C MET A 248 15.35 14.47 -0.27
N PRO A 249 15.66 15.48 -1.11
CA PRO A 249 15.12 16.83 -0.94
C PRO A 249 13.59 16.79 -0.87
N ILE A 250 13.03 17.50 0.10
CA ILE A 250 11.58 17.47 0.37
C ILE A 250 10.75 18.00 -0.81
N GLU A 251 11.32 18.92 -1.58
CA GLU A 251 10.71 19.49 -2.78
C GLU A 251 10.54 18.50 -3.93
N ASP A 252 11.30 17.40 -3.93
CA ASP A 252 11.20 16.36 -4.95
C ASP A 252 10.06 15.37 -4.67
N ILE A 253 9.68 15.20 -3.40
CA ILE A 253 8.72 14.20 -2.96
C ILE A 253 7.37 14.29 -3.69
N PRO A 254 6.75 15.45 -3.91
CA PRO A 254 5.48 15.55 -4.64
C PRO A 254 5.59 15.06 -6.08
N LEU A 255 6.72 15.29 -6.75
CA LEU A 255 6.94 14.84 -8.13
C LEU A 255 7.18 13.34 -8.19
N VAL A 256 7.93 12.79 -7.24
CA VAL A 256 8.13 11.33 -7.10
C VAL A 256 6.79 10.63 -6.85
N GLN A 257 5.94 11.17 -5.96
CA GLN A 257 4.60 10.64 -5.72
C GLN A 257 3.78 10.54 -7.02
N LYS A 258 3.74 11.61 -7.81
CA LYS A 258 3.00 11.64 -9.09
C LYS A 258 3.56 10.62 -10.08
N ARG A 259 4.89 10.51 -10.19
CA ARG A 259 5.54 9.51 -11.05
C ARG A 259 5.21 8.08 -10.61
N CYS A 260 5.28 7.80 -9.32
CA CYS A 260 4.91 6.51 -8.74
C CYS A 260 3.46 6.12 -9.08
N ILE A 261 2.51 7.04 -8.87
CA ILE A 261 1.09 6.82 -9.14
C ILE A 261 0.86 6.57 -10.63
N THR A 262 1.47 7.36 -11.50
CA THR A 262 1.31 7.22 -12.96
C THR A 262 1.81 5.84 -13.42
N LEU A 263 3.04 5.46 -13.06
CA LEU A 263 3.63 4.18 -13.45
C LEU A 263 2.87 2.97 -12.90
N ALA A 264 2.42 3.04 -11.65
CA ALA A 264 1.60 1.97 -11.06
C ALA A 264 0.28 1.80 -11.84
N ARG A 265 -0.42 2.89 -12.14
CA ARG A 265 -1.65 2.87 -12.96
C ARG A 265 -1.41 2.31 -14.36
N GLU A 266 -0.33 2.71 -15.04
CA GLU A 266 0.05 2.18 -16.36
C GLU A 266 0.22 0.66 -16.34
N ASN A 267 0.66 0.09 -15.23
CA ASN A 267 0.87 -1.33 -15.07
C ASN A 267 -0.27 -2.07 -14.34
N ALA A 268 -1.40 -1.38 -14.07
CA ALA A 268 -2.54 -1.92 -13.32
C ALA A 268 -2.15 -2.49 -11.94
N LYS A 269 -1.20 -1.85 -11.28
CA LYS A 269 -0.73 -2.16 -9.93
C LYS A 269 -1.33 -1.16 -8.94
N PRO A 270 -1.78 -1.59 -7.75
CA PRO A 270 -2.24 -0.65 -6.73
C PRO A 270 -1.10 0.21 -6.20
N VAL A 271 -1.41 1.47 -5.90
CA VAL A 271 -0.48 2.42 -5.28
C VAL A 271 -1.09 3.03 -4.02
N ILE A 272 -0.32 2.98 -2.94
CA ILE A 272 -0.67 3.54 -1.63
C ILE A 272 0.17 4.78 -1.40
N VAL A 273 -0.48 5.89 -1.02
CA VAL A 273 0.21 7.09 -0.52
C VAL A 273 0.20 7.04 1.01
N ALA A 274 1.38 7.10 1.61
CA ALA A 274 1.58 6.84 3.02
C ALA A 274 2.38 7.92 3.74
N THR A 275 2.23 7.94 5.06
CA THR A 275 2.89 8.79 6.06
C THR A 275 2.46 10.24 6.05
N GLN A 276 2.21 10.77 7.25
CA GLN A 276 1.86 12.17 7.52
C GLN A 276 0.65 12.67 6.71
N MET A 277 -0.38 11.81 6.56
CA MET A 277 -1.59 12.19 5.82
C MET A 277 -2.50 13.09 6.65
N LEU A 278 -2.79 12.69 7.91
CA LEU A 278 -3.56 13.44 8.89
C LEU A 278 -2.84 13.43 10.24
N ASP A 279 -1.53 13.61 10.25
CA ASP A 279 -0.63 13.42 11.39
C ASP A 279 -1.06 14.23 12.62
N SER A 280 -1.54 15.46 12.42
CA SER A 280 -2.06 16.30 13.51
C SER A 280 -3.24 15.66 14.24
N MET A 281 -3.97 14.74 13.59
CA MET A 281 -5.09 14.03 14.20
C MET A 281 -4.68 12.90 15.16
N ILE A 282 -3.40 12.64 15.34
CA ILE A 282 -2.91 11.84 16.46
C ILE A 282 -3.38 12.46 17.79
N ASN A 283 -3.29 13.80 17.90
CA ASN A 283 -3.57 14.54 19.13
C ASN A 283 -4.75 15.53 19.00
N ASN A 284 -5.30 15.73 17.80
CA ASN A 284 -6.37 16.71 17.55
C ASN A 284 -7.55 16.08 16.84
N SER A 285 -8.75 16.50 17.16
CA SER A 285 -9.99 15.99 16.55
C SER A 285 -10.22 16.48 15.10
N ARG A 286 -9.39 17.39 14.60
CA ARG A 286 -9.46 17.94 13.24
C ARG A 286 -8.07 18.07 12.64
N PRO A 287 -7.92 17.80 11.32
CA PRO A 287 -6.66 18.00 10.64
C PRO A 287 -6.39 19.49 10.36
N THR A 288 -5.18 19.78 9.99
CA THR A 288 -4.81 21.06 9.38
C THR A 288 -5.38 21.19 7.96
N ARG A 289 -5.44 22.41 7.43
CA ARG A 289 -5.84 22.64 6.03
C ARG A 289 -4.86 22.02 5.04
N ALA A 290 -3.57 22.05 5.37
CA ALA A 290 -2.52 21.45 4.54
C ALA A 290 -2.71 19.93 4.39
N GLU A 291 -2.98 19.21 5.49
CA GLU A 291 -3.24 17.78 5.48
C GLU A 291 -4.50 17.42 4.69
N ALA A 292 -5.59 18.19 4.87
CA ALA A 292 -6.81 17.98 4.09
C ALA A 292 -6.57 18.18 2.58
N THR A 293 -5.75 19.18 2.21
CA THR A 293 -5.35 19.45 0.83
C THR A 293 -4.45 18.33 0.29
N ASP A 294 -3.52 17.83 1.08
CA ASP A 294 -2.63 16.73 0.71
C ASP A 294 -3.42 15.43 0.43
N CYS A 295 -4.36 15.07 1.31
CA CYS A 295 -5.27 13.93 1.07
C CYS A 295 -6.06 14.10 -0.24
N ALA A 296 -6.62 15.29 -0.50
CA ALA A 296 -7.35 15.56 -1.73
C ALA A 296 -6.43 15.48 -2.96
N ASN A 297 -5.20 15.99 -2.88
CA ASN A 297 -4.22 15.92 -3.97
C ASN A 297 -3.81 14.47 -4.27
N ALA A 298 -3.57 13.62 -3.26
CA ALA A 298 -3.28 12.21 -3.49
C ALA A 298 -4.41 11.47 -4.25
N VAL A 299 -5.68 11.82 -3.94
CA VAL A 299 -6.84 11.31 -4.68
C VAL A 299 -6.85 11.83 -6.13
N LEU A 300 -6.59 13.11 -6.34
CA LEU A 300 -6.55 13.73 -7.67
C LEU A 300 -5.35 13.27 -8.50
N ASP A 301 -4.23 12.92 -7.88
CA ASP A 301 -3.11 12.26 -8.55
C ASP A 301 -3.51 10.85 -9.06
N GLY A 302 -4.55 10.26 -8.47
CA GLY A 302 -5.09 8.96 -8.86
C GLY A 302 -4.56 7.80 -8.03
N ALA A 303 -4.18 8.00 -6.75
CA ALA A 303 -3.81 6.92 -5.83
C ALA A 303 -4.96 5.90 -5.65
N ASP A 304 -4.60 4.63 -5.45
CA ASP A 304 -5.58 3.59 -5.09
C ASP A 304 -6.00 3.69 -3.62
N ALA A 305 -5.05 4.00 -2.75
CA ALA A 305 -5.31 4.11 -1.32
C ALA A 305 -4.46 5.18 -0.63
N LEU A 306 -4.99 5.69 0.48
CA LEU A 306 -4.29 6.56 1.42
C LEU A 306 -4.12 5.80 2.74
N MET A 307 -2.97 5.94 3.40
CA MET A 307 -2.66 5.21 4.63
C MET A 307 -2.58 6.15 5.85
N LEU A 308 -3.23 5.73 6.92
CA LEU A 308 -3.09 6.28 8.26
C LEU A 308 -2.14 5.40 9.08
N SER A 309 -1.17 6.00 9.72
CA SER A 309 -0.11 5.36 10.51
C SER A 309 -0.34 5.54 12.01
N GLY A 310 0.30 6.53 12.61
CA GLY A 310 0.14 6.91 14.02
C GLY A 310 -1.28 7.31 14.36
N GLU A 311 -1.97 7.93 13.42
CA GLU A 311 -3.34 8.42 13.56
C GLU A 311 -4.32 7.33 14.01
N THR A 312 -4.14 6.09 13.51
CA THR A 312 -5.00 4.96 13.88
C THR A 312 -4.36 4.00 14.87
N SER A 313 -3.03 3.90 14.93
CA SER A 313 -2.35 2.92 15.81
C SER A 313 -2.26 3.37 17.26
N VAL A 314 -1.99 4.66 17.50
CA VAL A 314 -1.78 5.24 18.84
C VAL A 314 -2.54 6.56 19.06
N GLY A 315 -3.19 7.08 18.01
CA GLY A 315 -3.87 8.38 18.06
C GLY A 315 -5.09 8.37 18.96
N ALA A 316 -5.32 9.49 19.65
CA ALA A 316 -6.49 9.70 20.49
C ALA A 316 -7.80 9.80 19.68
N PHE A 317 -7.71 10.10 18.39
CA PHE A 317 -8.84 10.36 17.49
C PHE A 317 -8.85 9.39 16.28
N ALA A 318 -8.54 8.11 16.51
CA ALA A 318 -8.38 7.12 15.44
C ALA A 318 -9.60 6.99 14.51
N ILE A 319 -10.81 6.90 15.06
CA ILE A 319 -12.04 6.75 14.28
C ILE A 319 -12.38 8.03 13.52
N GLU A 320 -12.19 9.18 14.16
CA GLU A 320 -12.38 10.51 13.56
C GLU A 320 -11.41 10.75 12.41
N ALA A 321 -10.17 10.26 12.50
CA ALA A 321 -9.17 10.35 11.44
C ALA A 321 -9.63 9.57 10.20
N VAL A 322 -10.07 8.31 10.35
CA VAL A 322 -10.62 7.51 9.26
C VAL A 322 -11.86 8.16 8.66
N SER A 323 -12.80 8.59 9.51
CA SER A 323 -14.01 9.26 9.05
C SER A 323 -13.74 10.57 8.30
N THR A 324 -12.74 11.32 8.76
CA THR A 324 -12.32 12.57 8.10
C THR A 324 -11.68 12.31 6.77
N MET A 325 -10.76 11.33 6.68
CA MET A 325 -10.16 10.91 5.41
C MET A 325 -11.24 10.43 4.44
N ALA A 326 -12.19 9.62 4.90
CA ALA A 326 -13.30 9.15 4.07
C ALA A 326 -14.11 10.32 3.48
N ARG A 327 -14.47 11.32 4.30
CA ARG A 327 -15.20 12.51 3.83
C ARG A 327 -14.41 13.35 2.83
N ILE A 328 -13.08 13.50 3.04
CA ILE A 328 -12.22 14.23 2.09
C ILE A 328 -12.21 13.49 0.75
N ILE A 329 -11.99 12.17 0.76
CA ILE A 329 -11.98 11.35 -0.45
C ILE A 329 -13.34 11.46 -1.18
N GLU A 330 -14.44 11.22 -0.48
CA GLU A 330 -15.80 11.26 -1.07
C GLU A 330 -16.14 12.63 -1.68
N LYS A 331 -15.77 13.71 -0.99
CA LYS A 331 -16.00 15.07 -1.51
C LYS A 331 -15.17 15.33 -2.76
N THR A 332 -13.88 14.96 -2.73
CA THR A 332 -12.96 15.13 -3.86
C THR A 332 -13.44 14.34 -5.08
N GLU A 333 -13.80 13.06 -4.89
CA GLU A 333 -14.30 12.21 -5.97
C GLU A 333 -15.64 12.68 -6.54
N LYS A 334 -16.53 13.19 -5.68
CA LYS A 334 -17.83 13.69 -6.11
C LYS A 334 -17.71 14.93 -7.00
N GLU A 335 -16.85 15.85 -6.65
CA GLU A 335 -16.78 17.17 -7.30
C GLU A 335 -15.69 17.23 -8.39
N ALA A 336 -14.66 16.39 -8.29
CA ALA A 336 -13.44 16.55 -9.06
C ALA A 336 -12.89 15.26 -9.69
N LEU A 337 -13.68 14.18 -9.77
CA LEU A 337 -13.24 12.91 -10.37
C LEU A 337 -12.65 13.08 -11.78
N GLY A 338 -13.25 13.96 -12.59
CA GLY A 338 -12.79 14.26 -13.95
C GLY A 338 -11.44 15.00 -14.03
N LEU A 339 -10.89 15.48 -12.90
CA LEU A 339 -9.57 16.10 -12.84
C LEU A 339 -8.44 15.08 -12.65
N ILE A 340 -8.77 13.83 -12.32
CA ILE A 340 -7.74 12.76 -12.25
C ILE A 340 -7.17 12.61 -13.67
N PRO A 341 -5.83 12.67 -13.85
CA PRO A 341 -5.22 12.61 -15.18
C PRO A 341 -5.64 11.35 -15.94
N ALA A 342 -6.11 11.54 -17.17
CA ALA A 342 -6.42 10.43 -18.04
C ALA A 342 -5.17 9.61 -18.33
N LEU A 343 -5.27 8.29 -18.23
CA LEU A 343 -4.16 7.39 -18.47
C LEU A 343 -3.89 7.27 -19.98
N GLN A 344 -2.76 7.83 -20.43
CA GLN A 344 -2.30 7.69 -21.80
C GLN A 344 -1.54 6.36 -21.98
N HIS A 345 -2.29 5.27 -21.95
CA HIS A 345 -1.70 3.93 -22.05
C HIS A 345 -2.33 3.13 -23.19
N ASN A 346 -1.47 2.56 -24.04
CA ASN A 346 -1.88 1.57 -25.03
C ASN A 346 -1.70 0.18 -24.47
N PRO A 347 -2.79 -0.60 -24.29
CA PRO A 347 -2.69 -1.94 -23.75
C PRO A 347 -1.83 -2.85 -24.64
N LYS A 348 -0.83 -3.51 -24.05
CA LYS A 348 0.05 -4.48 -24.72
C LYS A 348 -0.48 -5.92 -24.66
N THR A 349 -1.61 -6.16 -23.99
CA THR A 349 -2.17 -7.50 -23.78
C THR A 349 -3.63 -7.56 -24.19
N LYS A 350 -4.12 -8.76 -24.54
CA LYS A 350 -5.55 -8.99 -24.87
C LYS A 350 -6.47 -8.51 -23.75
N GLY A 351 -6.21 -8.94 -22.52
CA GLY A 351 -7.02 -8.54 -21.37
C GLY A 351 -7.01 -7.02 -21.13
N GLY A 352 -5.87 -6.37 -21.33
CA GLY A 352 -5.78 -4.91 -21.28
C GLY A 352 -6.61 -4.21 -22.34
N ALA A 353 -6.59 -4.71 -23.58
CA ALA A 353 -7.38 -4.16 -24.69
C ALA A 353 -8.90 -4.34 -24.44
N ILE A 354 -9.33 -5.53 -24.03
CA ILE A 354 -10.74 -5.83 -23.73
C ILE A 354 -11.24 -4.99 -22.55
N THR A 355 -10.48 -4.86 -21.46
CA THR A 355 -10.91 -4.07 -20.29
C THR A 355 -10.98 -2.58 -20.58
N LYS A 356 -10.07 -2.04 -21.42
CA LYS A 356 -10.13 -0.66 -21.91
C LYS A 356 -11.36 -0.45 -22.77
N ALA A 357 -11.57 -1.29 -23.80
CA ALA A 357 -12.71 -1.21 -24.68
C ALA A 357 -14.04 -1.34 -23.92
N ALA A 358 -14.14 -2.27 -22.96
CA ALA A 358 -15.33 -2.44 -22.13
C ALA A 358 -15.65 -1.18 -21.32
N THR A 359 -14.64 -0.50 -20.79
CA THR A 359 -14.83 0.75 -20.05
C THR A 359 -15.30 1.88 -20.99
N GLU A 360 -14.70 2.02 -22.17
CA GLU A 360 -15.05 3.04 -23.17
C GLU A 360 -16.47 2.80 -23.74
N VAL A 361 -16.80 1.57 -24.08
CA VAL A 361 -18.15 1.19 -24.51
C VAL A 361 -19.15 1.46 -23.38
N GLY A 362 -18.83 1.04 -22.15
CA GLY A 362 -19.68 1.29 -20.99
C GLY A 362 -20.00 2.77 -20.78
N LEU A 363 -19.02 3.66 -20.94
CA LEU A 363 -19.23 5.11 -20.88
C LEU A 363 -20.16 5.60 -22.00
N THR A 364 -19.94 5.10 -23.20
CA THR A 364 -20.70 5.50 -24.40
C THR A 364 -22.19 5.12 -24.29
N ILE A 365 -22.48 3.93 -23.78
CA ILE A 365 -23.86 3.42 -23.64
C ILE A 365 -24.54 3.80 -22.33
N GLY A 366 -23.86 4.50 -21.43
CA GLY A 366 -24.38 4.84 -20.10
C GLY A 366 -24.53 3.65 -19.17
N ALA A 367 -23.61 2.68 -19.24
CA ALA A 367 -23.65 1.50 -18.38
C ALA A 367 -23.57 1.87 -16.90
N GLN A 368 -24.44 1.26 -16.08
CA GLN A 368 -24.52 1.54 -14.64
C GLN A 368 -23.41 0.85 -13.84
N VAL A 369 -22.86 -0.26 -14.35
CA VAL A 369 -21.86 -1.10 -13.67
C VAL A 369 -20.94 -1.74 -14.71
N LEU A 370 -19.66 -1.88 -14.35
CA LEU A 370 -18.71 -2.77 -14.97
C LEU A 370 -18.58 -4.04 -14.11
N ALA A 371 -19.12 -5.15 -14.54
CA ALA A 371 -19.06 -6.43 -13.85
C ALA A 371 -17.87 -7.25 -14.37
N ALA A 372 -16.85 -7.46 -13.52
CA ALA A 372 -15.66 -8.22 -13.86
C ALA A 372 -15.69 -9.61 -13.19
N PHE A 373 -15.77 -10.67 -13.96
CA PHE A 373 -15.46 -12.01 -13.47
C PHE A 373 -13.95 -12.20 -13.39
N THR A 374 -13.44 -12.47 -12.21
CA THR A 374 -12.01 -12.55 -12.01
C THR A 374 -11.64 -13.59 -10.96
N LYS A 375 -10.59 -14.37 -11.20
CA LYS A 375 -10.03 -15.33 -10.24
C LYS A 375 -8.80 -14.77 -9.52
N SER A 376 -8.10 -13.83 -10.13
CA SER A 376 -6.88 -13.23 -9.59
C SER A 376 -6.99 -11.71 -9.37
N GLY A 377 -8.15 -11.10 -9.65
CA GLY A 377 -8.34 -9.65 -9.59
C GLY A 377 -7.81 -8.87 -10.80
N ASP A 378 -7.10 -9.49 -11.74
CA ASP A 378 -6.41 -8.77 -12.83
C ASP A 378 -7.37 -7.96 -13.70
N SER A 379 -8.51 -8.53 -14.13
CA SER A 379 -9.51 -7.81 -14.95
C SER A 379 -10.07 -6.58 -14.24
N ALA A 380 -10.33 -6.69 -12.92
CA ALA A 380 -10.83 -5.58 -12.13
C ALA A 380 -9.77 -4.48 -11.97
N ARG A 381 -8.50 -4.83 -11.68
CA ARG A 381 -7.40 -3.86 -11.61
C ARG A 381 -7.16 -3.15 -12.94
N ARG A 382 -7.27 -3.85 -14.06
CA ARG A 382 -7.13 -3.26 -15.40
C ARG A 382 -8.23 -2.26 -15.75
N MET A 383 -9.44 -2.46 -15.26
CA MET A 383 -10.52 -1.45 -15.40
C MET A 383 -10.34 -0.31 -14.40
N SER A 384 -10.00 -0.64 -13.16
CA SER A 384 -9.77 0.33 -12.08
C SER A 384 -8.74 1.40 -12.45
N ARG A 385 -7.61 1.02 -13.09
CA ARG A 385 -6.56 1.97 -13.48
C ARG A 385 -7.04 3.12 -14.37
N LEU A 386 -8.15 2.94 -15.09
CA LEU A 386 -8.73 3.95 -15.99
C LEU A 386 -9.50 5.05 -15.24
N ARG A 387 -9.77 4.84 -13.94
CA ARG A 387 -10.48 5.80 -13.08
C ARG A 387 -11.83 6.23 -13.63
N SER A 388 -12.54 5.28 -14.27
CA SER A 388 -13.88 5.49 -14.80
C SER A 388 -14.89 5.87 -13.69
N PRO A 389 -15.86 6.75 -13.97
CA PRO A 389 -16.96 7.03 -13.04
C PRO A 389 -17.92 5.84 -12.85
N ILE A 390 -17.91 4.84 -13.73
CA ILE A 390 -18.76 3.66 -13.62
C ILE A 390 -18.25 2.76 -12.50
N PRO A 391 -19.08 2.35 -11.52
CA PRO A 391 -18.71 1.41 -10.47
C PRO A 391 -18.23 0.07 -11.03
N ILE A 392 -17.23 -0.54 -10.39
CA ILE A 392 -16.68 -1.84 -10.78
C ILE A 392 -17.07 -2.88 -9.75
N LEU A 393 -17.83 -3.90 -10.15
CA LEU A 393 -18.08 -5.09 -9.34
C LEU A 393 -17.13 -6.21 -9.76
N ALA A 394 -16.34 -6.72 -8.83
CA ALA A 394 -15.44 -7.84 -9.07
C ALA A 394 -16.04 -9.12 -8.47
N LEU A 395 -16.55 -10.01 -9.33
CA LEU A 395 -17.13 -11.29 -8.94
C LEU A 395 -16.02 -12.34 -8.91
N THR A 396 -15.78 -12.94 -7.77
CA THR A 396 -14.72 -13.94 -7.60
C THR A 396 -15.17 -15.09 -6.71
N PRO A 397 -14.79 -16.34 -7.03
CA PRO A 397 -15.01 -17.49 -6.14
C PRO A 397 -13.88 -17.67 -5.11
N ASP A 398 -12.83 -16.85 -5.20
CA ASP A 398 -11.61 -16.96 -4.39
C ASP A 398 -11.60 -15.97 -3.25
N THR A 399 -11.51 -16.45 -2.01
CA THR A 399 -11.55 -15.62 -0.80
C THR A 399 -10.34 -14.71 -0.67
N ALA A 400 -9.14 -15.16 -1.10
CA ALA A 400 -7.94 -14.34 -1.04
C ALA A 400 -8.07 -13.15 -2.01
N THR A 401 -8.51 -13.41 -3.25
CA THR A 401 -8.79 -12.37 -4.24
C THR A 401 -9.88 -11.40 -3.77
N TYR A 402 -10.94 -11.91 -3.13
CA TYR A 402 -11.99 -11.07 -2.55
C TYR A 402 -11.41 -10.06 -1.55
N ASN A 403 -10.56 -10.52 -0.62
CA ASN A 403 -9.91 -9.63 0.34
C ASN A 403 -8.92 -8.68 -0.35
N GLN A 404 -8.07 -9.19 -1.23
CA GLN A 404 -7.06 -8.39 -1.94
C GLN A 404 -7.67 -7.25 -2.77
N MET A 405 -8.84 -7.47 -3.36
CA MET A 405 -9.55 -6.42 -4.12
C MET A 405 -10.00 -5.23 -3.24
N ALA A 406 -10.03 -5.39 -1.90
CA ALA A 406 -10.30 -4.28 -0.99
C ALA A 406 -9.30 -3.13 -1.08
N LEU A 407 -8.08 -3.36 -1.62
CA LEU A 407 -7.07 -2.33 -1.87
C LEU A 407 -7.26 -1.63 -3.23
N THR A 408 -8.07 -2.17 -4.15
CA THR A 408 -8.17 -1.68 -5.52
C THR A 408 -9.18 -0.54 -5.65
N TRP A 409 -8.77 0.59 -6.24
CA TRP A 409 -9.60 1.78 -6.43
C TRP A 409 -10.91 1.46 -7.18
N GLY A 410 -12.02 1.97 -6.67
CA GLY A 410 -13.34 1.88 -7.31
C GLY A 410 -13.92 0.47 -7.42
N VAL A 411 -13.20 -0.55 -6.97
CA VAL A 411 -13.66 -1.94 -7.01
C VAL A 411 -14.44 -2.29 -5.75
N GLU A 412 -15.58 -2.92 -5.95
CA GLU A 412 -16.33 -3.61 -4.92
C GLU A 412 -16.26 -5.10 -5.20
N PRO A 413 -15.52 -5.87 -4.40
CA PRO A 413 -15.44 -7.32 -4.58
C PRO A 413 -16.71 -8.00 -4.01
N LEU A 414 -17.12 -9.06 -4.71
CA LEU A 414 -18.21 -9.93 -4.29
C LEU A 414 -17.73 -11.38 -4.34
N LEU A 415 -17.86 -12.08 -3.22
CA LEU A 415 -17.60 -13.51 -3.17
C LEU A 415 -18.81 -14.24 -3.75
N THR A 416 -18.61 -14.98 -4.85
CA THR A 416 -19.68 -15.63 -5.59
C THR A 416 -19.29 -17.07 -5.95
N PRO A 417 -20.27 -17.97 -6.11
CA PRO A 417 -19.97 -19.31 -6.61
C PRO A 417 -19.25 -19.29 -7.97
N LEU A 418 -18.37 -20.25 -8.19
CA LEU A 418 -17.74 -20.45 -9.50
C LEU A 418 -18.81 -20.79 -10.53
N VAL A 419 -18.78 -20.10 -11.66
CA VAL A 419 -19.60 -20.37 -12.83
C VAL A 419 -18.76 -20.94 -13.96
N THR A 420 -19.32 -21.84 -14.77
CA THR A 420 -18.60 -22.60 -15.79
C THR A 420 -19.04 -22.27 -17.21
N THR A 421 -20.19 -21.62 -17.36
CA THR A 421 -20.74 -21.21 -18.65
C THR A 421 -21.01 -19.70 -18.70
N THR A 422 -21.05 -19.13 -19.90
CA THR A 422 -21.39 -17.73 -20.10
C THR A 422 -22.82 -17.39 -19.68
N ASP A 423 -23.75 -18.33 -19.84
CA ASP A 423 -25.15 -18.11 -19.46
C ASP A 423 -25.32 -18.07 -17.94
N GLU A 424 -24.60 -18.95 -17.20
CA GLU A 424 -24.54 -18.89 -15.74
C GLU A 424 -23.96 -17.56 -15.27
N MET A 425 -22.91 -17.05 -15.94
CA MET A 425 -22.31 -15.76 -15.61
C MET A 425 -23.34 -14.62 -15.71
N VAL A 426 -24.05 -14.54 -16.83
CA VAL A 426 -25.04 -13.50 -17.05
C VAL A 426 -26.18 -13.59 -16.03
N LYS A 427 -26.68 -14.81 -15.78
CA LYS A 427 -27.72 -15.06 -14.78
C LYS A 427 -27.27 -14.70 -13.36
N GLN A 428 -26.02 -15.01 -12.99
CA GLN A 428 -25.46 -14.67 -11.69
C GLN A 428 -25.39 -13.15 -11.49
N VAL A 429 -24.92 -12.39 -12.49
CA VAL A 429 -24.89 -10.92 -12.42
C VAL A 429 -26.29 -10.33 -12.32
N ASP A 430 -27.24 -10.78 -13.14
CA ASP A 430 -28.63 -10.32 -13.10
C ASP A 430 -29.23 -10.53 -11.71
N THR A 431 -29.10 -11.73 -11.18
CA THR A 431 -29.62 -12.07 -9.84
C THR A 431 -29.04 -11.12 -8.78
N ILE A 432 -27.72 -10.94 -8.76
CA ILE A 432 -27.03 -10.07 -7.78
C ILE A 432 -27.51 -8.62 -7.88
N LEU A 433 -27.60 -8.08 -9.11
CA LEU A 433 -27.94 -6.68 -9.31
C LEU A 433 -29.40 -6.40 -8.97
N ILE A 434 -30.32 -7.31 -9.32
CA ILE A 434 -31.75 -7.18 -9.04
C ILE A 434 -32.01 -7.33 -7.52
N GLU A 435 -31.48 -8.38 -6.89
CA GLU A 435 -31.68 -8.62 -5.45
C GLU A 435 -31.08 -7.50 -4.59
N SER A 436 -29.90 -6.98 -4.97
CA SER A 436 -29.27 -5.86 -4.26
C SER A 436 -29.87 -4.49 -4.60
N LYS A 437 -30.79 -4.41 -5.54
CA LYS A 437 -31.41 -3.16 -6.05
C LYS A 437 -30.38 -2.12 -6.49
N ARG A 438 -29.23 -2.55 -7.01
CA ARG A 438 -28.15 -1.67 -7.43
C ARG A 438 -28.37 -1.08 -8.82
N VAL A 439 -28.99 -1.86 -9.69
CA VAL A 439 -29.31 -1.49 -11.07
C VAL A 439 -30.75 -1.87 -11.32
N ALA A 440 -31.51 -0.99 -11.98
CA ALA A 440 -32.91 -1.27 -12.28
C ALA A 440 -33.00 -2.26 -13.47
N VAL A 441 -34.07 -3.06 -13.48
CA VAL A 441 -34.39 -3.92 -14.62
C VAL A 441 -34.57 -3.04 -15.87
N GLY A 442 -33.90 -3.41 -16.93
CA GLY A 442 -33.91 -2.67 -18.20
C GLY A 442 -32.72 -1.75 -18.41
N GLU A 443 -31.92 -1.45 -17.37
CA GLU A 443 -30.67 -0.69 -17.51
C GLU A 443 -29.53 -1.52 -18.09
N LEU A 444 -28.56 -0.84 -18.68
CA LEU A 444 -27.40 -1.49 -19.32
C LEU A 444 -26.21 -1.61 -18.38
N ILE A 445 -25.50 -2.71 -18.50
CA ILE A 445 -24.23 -2.99 -17.81
C ILE A 445 -23.20 -3.56 -18.78
N MET A 446 -21.92 -3.52 -18.39
CA MET A 446 -20.85 -4.22 -19.08
C MET A 446 -20.40 -5.44 -18.28
N ILE A 447 -20.34 -6.60 -18.90
CA ILE A 447 -19.77 -7.82 -18.33
C ILE A 447 -18.42 -8.06 -19.00
N VAL A 448 -17.37 -8.28 -18.21
CA VAL A 448 -16.01 -8.60 -18.66
C VAL A 448 -15.57 -9.92 -18.06
N ALA A 449 -15.13 -10.85 -18.89
CA ALA A 449 -14.78 -12.18 -18.45
C ALA A 449 -13.75 -12.86 -19.36
N GLY A 450 -13.22 -14.01 -18.89
CA GLY A 450 -12.60 -15.01 -19.73
C GLY A 450 -13.65 -15.96 -20.29
N SER A 451 -13.53 -16.33 -21.54
CA SER A 451 -14.33 -17.38 -22.18
C SER A 451 -13.38 -18.44 -22.76
N PRO A 452 -13.42 -19.70 -22.28
CA PRO A 452 -14.30 -20.24 -21.23
C PRO A 452 -14.01 -19.64 -19.83
N PRO A 453 -15.03 -19.65 -18.93
CA PRO A 453 -14.88 -19.14 -17.55
C PRO A 453 -13.87 -19.93 -16.73
N GLY A 454 -13.34 -19.32 -15.66
CA GLY A 454 -12.52 -20.01 -14.65
C GLY A 454 -11.03 -20.18 -14.96
N ILE A 455 -10.56 -19.75 -16.14
CA ILE A 455 -9.13 -19.80 -16.51
C ILE A 455 -8.46 -18.45 -16.18
N PRO A 456 -7.49 -18.41 -15.24
CA PRO A 456 -6.76 -17.17 -14.92
C PRO A 456 -6.05 -16.58 -16.15
N GLY A 457 -6.06 -15.24 -16.29
CA GLY A 457 -5.41 -14.54 -17.39
C GLY A 457 -6.11 -14.64 -18.76
N SER A 458 -7.28 -15.30 -18.83
CA SER A 458 -8.03 -15.53 -20.08
C SER A 458 -8.99 -14.39 -20.47
N THR A 459 -8.96 -13.21 -19.83
CA THR A 459 -9.85 -12.09 -20.16
C THR A 459 -9.83 -11.79 -21.67
N ASN A 460 -10.88 -12.20 -22.39
CA ASN A 460 -10.96 -12.15 -23.84
C ASN A 460 -12.36 -11.79 -24.36
N ALA A 461 -13.34 -11.58 -23.46
CA ALA A 461 -14.72 -11.26 -23.83
C ALA A 461 -15.26 -10.08 -23.04
N MET A 462 -16.04 -9.27 -23.71
CA MET A 462 -16.90 -8.25 -23.11
C MET A 462 -18.31 -8.37 -23.69
N ARG A 463 -19.33 -8.08 -22.87
CA ARG A 463 -20.73 -8.14 -23.28
C ARG A 463 -21.49 -6.94 -22.74
N VAL A 464 -22.23 -6.26 -23.60
CA VAL A 464 -23.31 -5.37 -23.21
C VAL A 464 -24.49 -6.22 -22.78
N HIS A 465 -25.00 -5.99 -21.58
CA HIS A 465 -26.13 -6.74 -21.06
C HIS A 465 -27.19 -5.81 -20.48
N LYS A 466 -28.45 -6.13 -20.75
CA LYS A 466 -29.61 -5.44 -20.18
C LYS A 466 -30.10 -6.24 -18.98
N VAL A 467 -30.11 -5.60 -17.81
CA VAL A 467 -30.48 -6.25 -16.56
C VAL A 467 -31.92 -6.78 -16.63
N GLY A 468 -32.10 -8.02 -16.25
CA GLY A 468 -33.37 -8.75 -16.27
C GLY A 468 -33.55 -9.68 -17.47
N ASP A 469 -32.78 -9.55 -18.52
CA ASP A 469 -32.95 -10.37 -19.72
C ASP A 469 -32.59 -11.85 -19.49
N ALA A 470 -31.61 -12.14 -18.62
CA ALA A 470 -31.20 -13.51 -18.31
C ALA A 470 -32.19 -14.23 -17.38
N VAL A 471 -32.90 -13.49 -16.53
CA VAL A 471 -33.87 -14.05 -15.58
C VAL A 471 -35.24 -14.22 -16.26
N SER A 472 -35.61 -13.36 -17.17
CA SER A 472 -36.87 -13.41 -17.90
C SER A 472 -36.90 -14.40 -19.06
N GLY A 473 -35.77 -15.00 -19.42
CA GLY A 473 -35.67 -15.92 -20.54
C GLY A 473 -35.82 -15.27 -21.93
N VAL A 474 -35.81 -13.93 -22.00
CA VAL A 474 -35.89 -13.17 -23.24
C VAL A 474 -34.49 -12.77 -23.67
N ALA A 475 -34.07 -13.23 -24.84
CA ALA A 475 -32.86 -12.74 -25.52
C ALA A 475 -33.25 -11.64 -26.53
N PRO A 476 -33.22 -10.35 -26.17
CA PRO A 476 -33.72 -9.30 -27.05
C PRO A 476 -32.75 -8.92 -28.17
N ALA A 477 -31.57 -9.51 -28.22
CA ALA A 477 -30.52 -9.19 -29.17
C ALA A 477 -30.91 -9.42 -30.66
N TYR A 478 -32.09 -9.98 -30.92
CA TYR A 478 -32.57 -10.31 -32.26
C TYR A 478 -33.99 -9.82 -32.54
N ARG A 479 -34.43 -8.77 -31.87
CA ARG A 479 -35.71 -8.11 -32.22
C ARG A 479 -35.48 -6.78 -32.88
#